data_50a2aa563a9a467dc1da4632ba2c8734
#
_entry.id   50a2aa563a9a467dc1da4632ba2c8734
#
_cell.length_a   1.000
_cell.length_b   1.000
_cell.length_c   1.000
_cell.angle_alpha   90.00
_cell.angle_beta   90.00
_cell.angle_gamma   90.00
#
_symmetry.space_group_name_H-M   'P 1'
#
loop_
_entity.id
_entity.type
_entity.pdbx_description
1 polymer ?
#
loop_
_entity_poly.entity_id
_entity_poly.type
_entity_poly.pdbx_seq_one_letter_code
_entity_poly.pdbx_strand_id
1 'polypeptide(L)'
;AEDAEAVCRHYLTNGRKQGRYWVVGDVQNTPGRSLYVRLTGPIYGPGAAGKWTDSATGQHGDLLDLIALNMGITTLRDALDEARRFLSLPQTDRHRATNPPASGGSPEAGRRLWAMGQPMSGTLAERYLAGRGLTGLGHLDSLRFHPSCFYWREDHALTDPPETWPALLAKVTDLDGRLNGLHRTWLDPATADKAPIIPPRKAMGNLLGHGVRIGKPVSVLAAGEGLETMLSLHLALPKLP
;
A
#
# COMPACT_ATOMS: atom_id res chain seq x y z
N ALA A 1 1.09 -16.92 8.48
CA ALA A 1 2.16 -17.63 9.22
C ALA A 1 1.59 -18.49 10.34
N GLU A 2 0.57 -18.02 11.05
CA GLU A 2 -0.10 -18.79 12.13
C GLU A 2 -0.78 -20.05 11.61
N ASP A 3 -1.19 -20.09 10.35
CA ASP A 3 -1.90 -21.18 9.69
C ASP A 3 -0.99 -22.11 8.87
N ALA A 4 0.34 -22.00 9.00
CA ALA A 4 1.27 -22.75 8.17
C ALA A 4 1.04 -24.28 8.24
N GLU A 5 0.80 -24.81 9.45
CA GLU A 5 0.52 -26.23 9.63
C GLU A 5 -0.85 -26.62 9.04
N ALA A 6 -1.88 -25.78 9.16
CA ALA A 6 -3.20 -26.03 8.60
C ALA A 6 -3.14 -26.07 7.06
N VAL A 7 -2.44 -25.13 6.44
CA VAL A 7 -2.19 -25.10 4.98
C VAL A 7 -1.48 -26.39 4.53
N CYS A 8 -0.41 -26.78 5.23
CA CYS A 8 0.32 -28.01 4.88
C CYS A 8 -0.56 -29.26 5.04
N ARG A 9 -1.38 -29.36 6.06
CA ARG A 9 -2.29 -30.50 6.25
C ARG A 9 -3.36 -30.57 5.16
N HIS A 10 -3.76 -29.44 4.59
CA HIS A 10 -4.78 -29.39 3.55
C HIS A 10 -4.21 -29.69 2.17
N TYR A 11 -3.14 -28.99 1.78
CA TYR A 11 -2.60 -29.08 0.41
C TYR A 11 -1.50 -30.12 0.25
N LEU A 12 -0.80 -30.50 1.33
CA LEU A 12 0.33 -31.43 1.32
C LEU A 12 0.06 -32.65 2.21
N THR A 13 -1.02 -33.37 1.93
CA THR A 13 -1.55 -34.47 2.77
C THR A 13 -0.60 -35.66 2.87
N ASN A 14 0.29 -35.90 1.88
CA ASN A 14 1.33 -36.92 1.92
C ASN A 14 2.53 -36.53 2.79
N GLY A 15 2.54 -35.30 3.28
CA GLY A 15 3.57 -34.82 4.18
C GLY A 15 3.36 -35.18 5.64
N ARG A 16 4.39 -34.93 6.43
CA ARG A 16 4.36 -35.14 7.88
C ARG A 16 5.15 -34.08 8.62
N LYS A 17 4.73 -33.79 9.84
CA LYS A 17 5.46 -32.88 10.74
C LYS A 17 6.76 -33.55 11.24
N GLN A 18 7.88 -32.86 11.08
CA GLN A 18 9.18 -33.25 11.63
C GLN A 18 9.79 -32.04 12.34
N GLY A 19 9.70 -32.01 13.67
CA GLY A 19 10.14 -30.86 14.46
C GLY A 19 9.41 -29.56 14.05
N ARG A 20 10.19 -28.60 13.54
CA ARG A 20 9.69 -27.28 13.10
C ARG A 20 9.27 -27.24 11.62
N TYR A 21 9.27 -28.37 10.93
CA TYR A 21 9.00 -28.44 9.50
C TYR A 21 7.86 -29.41 9.18
N TRP A 22 7.15 -29.10 8.10
CA TRP A 22 6.36 -30.07 7.35
C TRP A 22 7.22 -30.58 6.22
N VAL A 23 7.31 -31.89 6.04
CA VAL A 23 8.19 -32.54 5.05
C VAL A 23 7.36 -33.40 4.10
N VAL A 24 7.54 -33.21 2.82
CA VAL A 24 6.85 -33.91 1.73
C VAL A 24 7.78 -34.02 0.50
N GLY A 25 7.38 -34.68 -0.57
CA GLY A 25 8.18 -34.81 -1.77
C GLY A 25 8.37 -33.50 -2.53
N ASP A 26 7.26 -32.83 -2.87
CA ASP A 26 7.26 -31.57 -3.62
C ASP A 26 5.98 -30.77 -3.39
N VAL A 27 5.85 -29.65 -4.10
CA VAL A 27 4.64 -28.79 -4.04
C VAL A 27 3.40 -29.45 -4.62
N GLN A 28 3.54 -30.49 -5.46
CA GLN A 28 2.45 -31.29 -6.02
C GLN A 28 1.98 -32.40 -5.07
N ASN A 29 2.46 -32.38 -3.82
CA ASN A 29 2.11 -33.33 -2.78
C ASN A 29 2.53 -34.78 -3.09
N THR A 30 3.63 -34.99 -3.82
CA THR A 30 4.14 -36.34 -4.05
C THR A 30 4.74 -36.91 -2.77
N PRO A 31 4.70 -38.23 -2.56
CA PRO A 31 5.42 -38.85 -1.45
C PRO A 31 6.92 -38.62 -1.55
N GLY A 32 7.56 -38.20 -0.45
CA GLY A 32 8.99 -37.91 -0.46
C GLY A 32 9.45 -37.08 0.72
N ARG A 33 10.65 -36.47 0.60
CA ARG A 33 11.32 -35.73 1.69
C ARG A 33 12.17 -34.57 1.20
N SER A 34 11.91 -34.04 0.03
CA SER A 34 12.72 -32.96 -0.53
C SER A 34 12.20 -31.57 -0.23
N LEU A 35 10.88 -31.40 -0.04
CA LEU A 35 10.26 -30.14 0.28
C LEU A 35 10.07 -29.99 1.79
N TYR A 36 10.55 -28.86 2.33
CA TYR A 36 10.48 -28.48 3.73
C TYR A 36 9.74 -27.17 3.89
N VAL A 37 8.58 -27.18 4.54
CA VAL A 37 7.84 -25.96 4.91
C VAL A 37 8.07 -25.65 6.37
N ARG A 38 8.53 -24.47 6.70
CA ARG A 38 8.77 -24.05 8.07
C ARG A 38 7.45 -23.73 8.77
N LEU A 39 7.15 -24.43 9.84
CA LEU A 39 5.88 -24.28 10.60
C LEU A 39 5.97 -23.21 11.70
N THR A 40 7.15 -22.96 12.23
CA THR A 40 7.35 -22.03 13.35
C THR A 40 8.55 -21.11 13.05
N GLY A 41 8.39 -19.81 13.35
CA GLY A 41 9.43 -18.82 13.10
C GLY A 41 8.90 -17.40 13.31
N PRO A 42 9.73 -16.38 13.10
CA PRO A 42 9.27 -14.99 13.12
C PRO A 42 8.24 -14.73 12.00
N ILE A 43 7.56 -13.58 12.07
CA ILE A 43 6.56 -13.17 11.08
C ILE A 43 7.23 -12.78 9.75
N TYR A 44 8.45 -12.24 9.79
CA TYR A 44 9.19 -11.76 8.63
C TYR A 44 10.61 -12.34 8.55
N GLY A 45 11.20 -12.26 7.36
CA GLY A 45 12.58 -12.62 7.08
C GLY A 45 12.78 -14.07 6.61
N PRO A 46 14.02 -14.48 6.31
CA PRO A 46 14.33 -15.81 5.74
C PRO A 46 13.92 -16.99 6.62
N GLY A 47 13.83 -16.77 7.94
CA GLY A 47 13.40 -17.78 8.92
C GLY A 47 11.91 -17.75 9.26
N ALA A 48 11.09 -17.00 8.53
CA ALA A 48 9.67 -16.84 8.83
C ALA A 48 8.90 -18.16 8.70
N ALA A 49 7.85 -18.32 9.52
CA ALA A 49 6.90 -19.41 9.36
C ALA A 49 6.19 -19.30 8.00
N GLY A 50 5.93 -20.43 7.35
CA GLY A 50 5.34 -20.50 6.02
C GLY A 50 6.34 -20.43 4.86
N LYS A 51 7.61 -20.13 5.10
CA LYS A 51 8.64 -20.25 4.05
C LYS A 51 8.97 -21.72 3.79
N TRP A 52 9.14 -22.05 2.52
CA TRP A 52 9.48 -23.40 2.10
C TRP A 52 10.64 -23.42 1.12
N THR A 53 11.30 -24.55 1.05
CA THR A 53 12.38 -24.87 0.10
C THR A 53 12.26 -26.34 -0.31
N ASP A 54 12.38 -26.60 -1.60
CA ASP A 54 12.55 -27.95 -2.15
C ASP A 54 14.04 -28.18 -2.45
N SER A 55 14.66 -29.10 -1.72
CA SER A 55 16.06 -29.42 -1.86
C SER A 55 16.40 -30.18 -3.15
N ALA A 56 15.42 -30.80 -3.81
CA ALA A 56 15.62 -31.51 -5.07
C ALA A 56 15.68 -30.57 -6.28
N THR A 57 14.85 -29.53 -6.27
CA THR A 57 14.73 -28.57 -7.38
C THR A 57 15.39 -27.22 -7.12
N GLY A 58 15.68 -26.89 -5.85
CA GLY A 58 16.14 -25.56 -5.43
C GLY A 58 15.04 -24.51 -5.39
N GLN A 59 13.80 -24.85 -5.70
CA GLN A 59 12.67 -23.96 -5.62
C GLN A 59 12.38 -23.58 -4.17
N HIS A 60 11.89 -22.36 -3.98
CA HIS A 60 11.55 -21.83 -2.65
C HIS A 60 10.46 -20.76 -2.79
N GLY A 61 9.74 -20.52 -1.70
CA GLY A 61 8.67 -19.54 -1.71
C GLY A 61 8.00 -19.39 -0.34
N ASP A 62 6.78 -18.88 -0.37
CA ASP A 62 5.91 -18.79 0.81
C ASP A 62 4.61 -19.60 0.64
N LEU A 63 3.67 -19.45 1.58
CA LEU A 63 2.43 -20.24 1.56
C LEU A 63 1.53 -19.91 0.35
N LEU A 64 1.56 -18.66 -0.15
CA LEU A 64 0.80 -18.31 -1.36
C LEU A 64 1.41 -18.95 -2.60
N ASP A 65 2.73 -18.92 -2.73
CA ASP A 65 3.44 -19.62 -3.80
C ASP A 65 3.15 -21.12 -3.76
N LEU A 66 3.14 -21.71 -2.57
CA LEU A 66 2.83 -23.12 -2.36
C LEU A 66 1.41 -23.46 -2.84
N ILE A 67 0.41 -22.68 -2.41
CA ILE A 67 -1.00 -22.88 -2.83
C ILE A 67 -1.11 -22.72 -4.35
N ALA A 68 -0.51 -21.68 -4.91
CA ALA A 68 -0.57 -21.42 -6.34
C ALA A 68 0.03 -22.59 -7.16
N LEU A 69 1.21 -23.05 -6.78
CA LEU A 69 1.89 -24.15 -7.45
C LEU A 69 1.15 -25.48 -7.27
N ASN A 70 0.63 -25.78 -6.08
CA ASN A 70 -0.11 -27.00 -5.79
C ASN A 70 -1.40 -27.09 -6.60
N MET A 71 -2.13 -25.97 -6.72
CA MET A 71 -3.41 -25.90 -7.43
C MET A 71 -3.29 -25.56 -8.92
N GLY A 72 -2.07 -25.33 -9.43
CA GLY A 72 -1.86 -24.90 -10.81
C GLY A 72 -2.40 -23.49 -11.11
N ILE A 73 -2.47 -22.65 -10.12
CA ILE A 73 -2.96 -21.26 -10.24
C ILE A 73 -1.85 -20.38 -10.80
N THR A 74 -2.14 -19.63 -11.84
CA THR A 74 -1.16 -18.80 -12.55
C THR A 74 -1.22 -17.33 -12.19
N THR A 75 -2.29 -16.86 -11.53
CA THR A 75 -2.43 -15.46 -11.14
C THR A 75 -2.39 -15.29 -9.62
N LEU A 76 -1.72 -14.23 -9.15
CA LEU A 76 -1.68 -13.88 -7.73
C LEU A 76 -3.10 -13.65 -7.16
N ARG A 77 -4.00 -13.14 -7.98
CA ARG A 77 -5.39 -12.88 -7.59
C ARG A 77 -6.09 -14.17 -7.19
N ASP A 78 -6.03 -15.18 -8.07
CA ASP A 78 -6.72 -16.46 -7.84
C ASP A 78 -6.08 -17.20 -6.65
N ALA A 79 -4.76 -17.09 -6.46
CA ALA A 79 -4.06 -17.65 -5.31
C ALA A 79 -4.52 -16.97 -3.99
N LEU A 80 -4.71 -15.65 -3.98
CA LEU A 80 -5.25 -14.94 -2.84
C LEU A 80 -6.71 -15.30 -2.55
N ASP A 81 -7.53 -15.48 -3.59
CA ASP A 81 -8.93 -15.87 -3.44
C ASP A 81 -9.05 -17.29 -2.89
N GLU A 82 -8.18 -18.22 -3.33
CA GLU A 82 -8.08 -19.56 -2.76
C GLU A 82 -7.63 -19.54 -1.30
N ALA A 83 -6.58 -18.79 -0.97
CA ALA A 83 -6.10 -18.65 0.40
C ALA A 83 -7.19 -18.07 1.34
N ARG A 84 -7.97 -17.10 0.87
CA ARG A 84 -9.12 -16.57 1.62
C ARG A 84 -10.21 -17.62 1.82
N ARG A 85 -10.52 -18.40 0.78
CA ARG A 85 -11.50 -19.49 0.87
C ARG A 85 -11.06 -20.51 1.89
N PHE A 86 -9.79 -20.92 1.85
CA PHE A 86 -9.22 -21.85 2.82
C PHE A 86 -9.34 -21.34 4.26
N LEU A 87 -9.04 -20.06 4.51
CA LEU A 87 -9.13 -19.44 5.83
C LEU A 87 -10.56 -19.08 6.24
N SER A 88 -11.58 -19.44 5.45
CA SER A 88 -12.97 -19.04 5.65
C SER A 88 -13.16 -17.54 5.87
N LEU A 89 -12.24 -16.73 5.32
CA LEU A 89 -12.38 -15.29 5.36
C LEU A 89 -13.50 -14.86 4.41
N PRO A 90 -14.32 -13.85 4.77
CA PRO A 90 -15.36 -13.36 3.90
C PRO A 90 -14.77 -13.02 2.53
N GLN A 91 -15.33 -13.60 1.46
CA GLN A 91 -15.04 -13.09 0.13
C GLN A 91 -15.45 -11.62 0.12
N THR A 92 -14.51 -10.76 -0.13
CA THR A 92 -14.85 -9.38 -0.44
C THR A 92 -15.58 -9.44 -1.78
N ASP A 93 -16.91 -9.47 -1.73
CA ASP A 93 -17.76 -9.26 -2.91
C ASP A 93 -17.32 -7.95 -3.55
N ARG A 94 -16.51 -8.06 -4.60
CA ARG A 94 -16.13 -6.92 -5.44
C ARG A 94 -17.23 -6.64 -6.49
N HIS A 95 -18.48 -6.76 -6.09
CA HIS A 95 -19.50 -5.92 -6.64
C HIS A 95 -19.18 -4.52 -6.13
N ARG A 96 -18.52 -3.71 -7.01
CA ARG A 96 -18.46 -2.24 -6.95
C ARG A 96 -18.87 -1.72 -5.56
N ALA A 97 -18.14 -2.18 -4.54
CA ALA A 97 -18.30 -1.65 -3.20
C ALA A 97 -18.01 -0.17 -3.38
N THR A 98 -19.03 0.62 -3.23
CA THR A 98 -18.88 2.03 -2.88
C THR A 98 -18.11 1.98 -1.57
N ASN A 99 -16.77 1.99 -1.68
CA ASN A 99 -15.91 2.01 -0.51
C ASN A 99 -16.42 3.15 0.36
N PRO A 100 -16.68 2.90 1.66
CA PRO A 100 -17.05 4.00 2.53
C PRO A 100 -16.00 5.09 2.35
N PRO A 101 -16.41 6.35 2.21
CA PRO A 101 -15.47 7.44 2.07
C PRO A 101 -14.47 7.35 3.22
N ALA A 102 -13.17 7.53 2.92
CA ALA A 102 -12.18 7.65 3.95
C ALA A 102 -12.69 8.71 4.94
N SER A 103 -12.66 8.42 6.24
CA SER A 103 -13.16 9.30 7.30
C SER A 103 -12.61 10.71 7.07
N GLY A 104 -13.46 11.64 6.57
CA GLY A 104 -13.04 13.01 6.32
C GLY A 104 -13.36 13.60 4.95
N GLY A 105 -14.41 13.16 4.25
CA GLY A 105 -14.93 13.88 3.07
C GLY A 105 -15.17 13.02 1.84
N SER A 106 -16.06 13.53 0.99
CA SER A 106 -16.43 12.89 -0.28
C SER A 106 -15.42 13.22 -1.40
N PRO A 107 -15.42 12.47 -2.53
CA PRO A 107 -14.66 12.83 -3.72
C PRO A 107 -14.97 14.27 -4.23
N GLU A 108 -16.21 14.72 -4.07
CA GLU A 108 -16.63 16.08 -4.43
C GLU A 108 -15.97 17.13 -3.55
N ALA A 109 -15.87 16.90 -2.24
CA ALA A 109 -15.14 17.76 -1.32
C ALA A 109 -13.63 17.78 -1.67
N GLY A 110 -13.07 16.63 -2.04
CA GLY A 110 -11.70 16.53 -2.56
C GLY A 110 -11.49 17.37 -3.82
N ARG A 111 -12.41 17.28 -4.79
CA ARG A 111 -12.35 18.08 -6.02
C ARG A 111 -12.44 19.59 -5.75
N ARG A 112 -13.32 20.02 -4.84
CA ARG A 112 -13.40 21.42 -4.42
C ARG A 112 -12.12 21.90 -3.78
N LEU A 113 -11.58 21.15 -2.82
CA LEU A 113 -10.32 21.50 -2.16
C LEU A 113 -9.14 21.55 -3.15
N TRP A 114 -9.10 20.60 -4.10
CA TRP A 114 -8.08 20.60 -5.15
C TRP A 114 -8.16 21.83 -6.05
N ALA A 115 -9.36 22.26 -6.40
CA ALA A 115 -9.58 23.46 -7.22
C ALA A 115 -9.13 24.75 -6.52
N MET A 116 -9.18 24.80 -5.19
CA MET A 116 -8.68 25.93 -4.37
C MET A 116 -7.16 25.91 -4.20
N GLY A 117 -6.50 24.79 -4.53
CA GLY A 117 -5.04 24.68 -4.49
C GLY A 117 -4.39 25.43 -5.64
N GLN A 118 -3.20 25.93 -5.39
CA GLN A 118 -2.35 26.65 -6.36
C GLN A 118 -1.12 25.82 -6.74
N PRO A 119 -0.43 26.14 -7.84
CA PRO A 119 0.85 25.52 -8.19
C PRO A 119 1.84 25.56 -7.04
N MET A 120 2.69 24.55 -6.96
CA MET A 120 3.59 24.35 -5.81
C MET A 120 4.80 25.29 -5.82
N SER A 121 5.22 25.76 -7.00
CA SER A 121 6.43 26.60 -7.17
C SER A 121 6.36 27.91 -6.37
N GLY A 122 7.43 28.24 -5.67
CA GLY A 122 7.53 29.43 -4.82
C GLY A 122 6.79 29.33 -3.48
N THR A 123 6.17 28.21 -3.16
CA THR A 123 5.33 28.04 -1.98
C THR A 123 6.05 27.34 -0.81
N LEU A 124 5.36 27.30 0.34
CA LEU A 124 5.82 26.53 1.50
C LEU A 124 5.94 25.02 1.19
N ALA A 125 5.09 24.48 0.31
CA ALA A 125 5.17 23.08 -0.08
C ALA A 125 6.44 22.74 -0.86
N GLU A 126 6.90 23.64 -1.73
CA GLU A 126 8.19 23.48 -2.40
C GLU A 126 9.35 23.54 -1.41
N ARG A 127 9.33 24.47 -0.46
CA ARG A 127 10.35 24.55 0.60
C ARG A 127 10.37 23.30 1.49
N TYR A 128 9.20 22.79 1.85
CA TYR A 128 9.04 21.54 2.59
C TYR A 128 9.71 20.35 1.85
N LEU A 129 9.46 20.20 0.57
CA LEU A 129 10.05 19.13 -0.24
C LEU A 129 11.56 19.36 -0.44
N ALA A 130 11.99 20.60 -0.68
CA ALA A 130 13.41 20.95 -0.82
C ALA A 130 14.21 20.63 0.47
N GLY A 131 13.65 20.88 1.66
CA GLY A 131 14.24 20.49 2.94
C GLY A 131 14.46 18.99 3.11
N ARG A 132 13.82 18.17 2.26
CA ARG A 132 14.00 16.71 2.15
C ARG A 132 14.85 16.28 0.96
N GLY A 133 15.51 17.21 0.29
CA GLY A 133 16.28 16.94 -0.91
C GLY A 133 15.44 16.70 -2.18
N LEU A 134 14.13 16.98 -2.12
CA LEU A 134 13.19 16.77 -3.22
C LEU A 134 12.96 18.10 -3.97
N THR A 135 13.85 18.41 -4.90
CA THR A 135 13.85 19.67 -5.68
C THR A 135 13.36 19.45 -7.11
N GLY A 136 12.97 20.54 -7.79
CA GLY A 136 12.57 20.50 -9.20
C GLY A 136 11.21 19.86 -9.48
N LEU A 137 10.37 19.65 -8.48
CA LEU A 137 9.08 18.95 -8.59
C LEU A 137 7.90 19.89 -8.89
N GLY A 138 8.14 21.18 -9.09
CA GLY A 138 7.10 22.19 -9.31
C GLY A 138 6.24 21.96 -10.56
N HIS A 139 6.70 21.12 -11.49
CA HIS A 139 6.00 20.76 -12.74
C HIS A 139 4.97 19.62 -12.56
N LEU A 140 4.94 18.96 -11.41
CA LEU A 140 4.06 17.82 -11.19
C LEU A 140 2.61 18.25 -10.95
N ASP A 141 1.74 17.94 -11.91
CA ASP A 141 0.29 18.20 -11.82
C ASP A 141 -0.44 17.37 -10.76
N SER A 142 0.22 16.39 -10.19
CA SER A 142 -0.31 15.58 -9.07
C SER A 142 -0.16 16.27 -7.71
N LEU A 143 0.56 17.39 -7.65
CA LEU A 143 0.84 18.13 -6.42
C LEU A 143 0.36 19.58 -6.51
N ARG A 144 -0.21 20.09 -5.41
CA ARG A 144 -0.61 21.49 -5.25
C ARG A 144 -0.34 21.98 -3.84
N PHE A 145 -0.31 23.28 -3.67
CA PHE A 145 -0.25 23.96 -2.39
C PHE A 145 -1.58 24.63 -2.04
N HIS A 146 -2.03 24.51 -0.80
CA HIS A 146 -3.17 25.25 -0.27
C HIS A 146 -2.70 26.12 0.91
N PRO A 147 -2.91 27.45 0.90
CA PRO A 147 -2.36 28.34 1.92
C PRO A 147 -3.02 28.20 3.29
N SER A 148 -4.27 27.74 3.35
CA SER A 148 -5.07 27.67 4.59
C SER A 148 -6.07 26.51 4.50
N CYS A 149 -5.57 25.27 4.61
CA CYS A 149 -6.37 24.05 4.55
C CYS A 149 -6.93 23.72 5.93
N PHE A 150 -8.24 23.51 6.04
CA PHE A 150 -8.89 23.10 7.28
C PHE A 150 -8.29 21.81 7.84
N TYR A 151 -8.04 21.81 9.14
CA TYR A 151 -7.67 20.66 9.93
C TYR A 151 -8.74 20.38 10.99
N TRP A 152 -9.21 19.15 11.03
CA TRP A 152 -10.19 18.70 12.02
C TRP A 152 -9.51 17.71 12.96
N ARG A 153 -9.46 18.06 14.25
CA ARG A 153 -9.05 17.13 15.31
C ARG A 153 -10.14 16.10 15.53
N GLU A 154 -9.78 14.93 16.05
CA GLU A 154 -10.77 13.90 16.37
C GLU A 154 -11.65 14.29 17.56
N ASP A 155 -11.12 15.09 18.48
CA ASP A 155 -11.78 15.63 19.66
C ASP A 155 -12.43 17.01 19.44
N HIS A 156 -12.53 17.47 18.19
CA HIS A 156 -13.06 18.77 17.82
C HIS A 156 -14.55 18.89 18.16
N ALA A 157 -14.90 19.84 19.03
CA ALA A 157 -16.30 20.16 19.29
C ALA A 157 -16.86 21.00 18.14
N LEU A 158 -18.17 20.83 17.84
CA LEU A 158 -18.84 21.59 16.77
C LEU A 158 -18.82 23.11 17.00
N THR A 159 -18.56 23.54 18.24
CA THR A 159 -18.46 24.95 18.67
C THR A 159 -17.06 25.53 18.51
N ASP A 160 -16.04 24.71 18.29
CA ASP A 160 -14.68 25.18 18.18
C ASP A 160 -14.44 25.85 16.82
N PRO A 161 -13.66 26.94 16.75
CA PRO A 161 -13.31 27.56 15.48
C PRO A 161 -12.45 26.56 14.67
N PRO A 162 -12.66 26.50 13.34
CA PRO A 162 -11.88 25.60 12.48
C PRO A 162 -10.40 25.99 12.51
N GLU A 163 -9.54 25.03 12.81
CA GLU A 163 -8.08 25.19 12.72
C GLU A 163 -7.66 25.10 11.25
N THR A 164 -6.75 25.95 10.80
CA THR A 164 -6.22 25.96 9.43
C THR A 164 -4.71 26.01 9.41
N TRP A 165 -4.12 25.26 8.47
CA TRP A 165 -2.69 25.24 8.20
C TRP A 165 -2.42 25.26 6.70
N PRO A 166 -1.29 25.83 6.27
CA PRO A 166 -0.83 25.57 4.89
C PRO A 166 -0.67 24.09 4.64
N ALA A 167 -0.97 23.60 3.45
CA ALA A 167 -0.90 22.18 3.15
C ALA A 167 -0.36 21.87 1.75
N LEU A 168 0.45 20.83 1.68
CA LEU A 168 0.73 20.11 0.45
C LEU A 168 -0.45 19.18 0.17
N LEU A 169 -1.02 19.31 -1.02
CA LEU A 169 -2.08 18.46 -1.55
C LEU A 169 -1.51 17.52 -2.59
N ALA A 170 -1.79 16.21 -2.47
CA ALA A 170 -1.46 15.24 -3.49
C ALA A 170 -2.74 14.58 -4.03
N LYS A 171 -2.92 14.62 -5.34
CA LYS A 171 -4.11 14.17 -6.05
C LYS A 171 -4.14 12.65 -6.14
N VAL A 172 -5.18 12.02 -5.55
CA VAL A 172 -5.46 10.59 -5.67
C VAL A 172 -6.46 10.36 -6.81
N THR A 173 -6.06 9.57 -7.81
CA THR A 173 -6.85 9.36 -9.02
C THR A 173 -7.11 7.88 -9.28
N ASP A 174 -8.19 7.58 -10.01
CA ASP A 174 -8.45 6.28 -10.62
C ASP A 174 -7.58 6.05 -11.88
N LEU A 175 -7.81 4.93 -12.56
CA LEU A 175 -7.09 4.58 -13.79
C LEU A 175 -7.39 5.54 -14.97
N ASP A 176 -8.55 6.19 -14.94
CA ASP A 176 -8.96 7.18 -15.95
C ASP A 176 -8.41 8.59 -15.63
N GLY A 177 -7.66 8.74 -14.54
CA GLY A 177 -7.11 10.01 -14.09
C GLY A 177 -8.12 10.93 -13.37
N ARG A 178 -9.33 10.44 -13.08
CA ARG A 178 -10.33 11.22 -12.34
C ARG A 178 -9.94 11.32 -10.88
N LEU A 179 -10.05 12.53 -10.33
CA LEU A 179 -9.77 12.78 -8.91
C LEU A 179 -10.86 12.14 -8.04
N ASN A 180 -10.48 11.19 -7.22
CA ASN A 180 -11.32 10.47 -6.28
C ASN A 180 -10.97 10.72 -4.81
N GLY A 181 -9.80 11.28 -4.55
CA GLY A 181 -9.37 11.63 -3.21
C GLY A 181 -8.16 12.55 -3.20
N LEU A 182 -7.77 12.97 -2.01
CA LEU A 182 -6.57 13.77 -1.75
C LEU A 182 -5.82 13.24 -0.55
N HIS A 183 -4.50 13.27 -0.62
CA HIS A 183 -3.62 13.32 0.54
C HIS A 183 -3.35 14.77 0.90
N ARG A 184 -3.48 15.12 2.18
CA ARG A 184 -3.16 16.43 2.74
C ARG A 184 -2.04 16.28 3.73
N THR A 185 -0.97 17.03 3.55
CA THR A 185 0.12 17.16 4.53
C THR A 185 0.15 18.61 4.99
N TRP A 186 -0.23 18.86 6.22
CA TRP A 186 -0.20 20.21 6.80
C TRP A 186 1.21 20.58 7.20
N LEU A 187 1.56 21.84 6.96
CA LEU A 187 2.91 22.38 7.04
C LEU A 187 2.97 23.53 8.03
N ASP A 188 4.07 23.60 8.76
CA ASP A 188 4.38 24.72 9.65
C ASP A 188 5.06 25.83 8.85
N PRO A 189 4.47 27.04 8.79
CA PRO A 189 5.06 28.15 8.07
C PRO A 189 6.39 28.64 8.67
N ALA A 190 6.63 28.41 9.97
CA ALA A 190 7.85 28.85 10.65
C ALA A 190 9.05 27.97 10.30
N THR A 191 8.86 26.66 10.24
CA THR A 191 9.95 25.68 10.05
C THR A 191 10.04 25.14 8.63
N ALA A 192 8.99 25.30 7.83
CA ALA A 192 8.80 24.63 6.55
C ALA A 192 8.84 23.09 6.67
N ASP A 193 8.50 22.54 7.82
CA ASP A 193 8.28 21.12 8.06
C ASP A 193 6.79 20.83 8.28
N LYS A 194 6.44 19.62 8.67
CA LYS A 194 5.08 19.24 9.04
C LYS A 194 4.59 20.07 10.21
N ALA A 195 3.32 20.49 10.13
CA ALA A 195 2.67 21.20 11.22
C ALA A 195 2.71 20.40 12.54
N PRO A 196 2.83 21.06 13.71
CA PRO A 196 2.89 20.40 15.02
C PRO A 196 1.49 19.92 15.49
N ILE A 197 0.79 19.17 14.63
CA ILE A 197 -0.55 18.61 14.84
C ILE A 197 -0.51 17.09 14.66
N ILE A 198 -1.45 16.36 15.25
CA ILE A 198 -1.46 14.90 15.25
C ILE A 198 -2.80 14.37 14.71
N PRO A 199 -2.79 13.59 13.60
CA PRO A 199 -1.67 13.38 12.67
C PRO A 199 -1.48 14.57 11.70
N PRO A 200 -0.24 14.89 11.29
CA PRO A 200 0.01 16.00 10.35
C PRO A 200 -0.32 15.63 8.89
N ARG A 201 -0.86 14.44 8.67
CA ARG A 201 -1.31 13.93 7.37
C ARG A 201 -2.66 13.26 7.51
N LYS A 202 -3.57 13.58 6.63
CA LYS A 202 -4.86 12.88 6.49
C LYS A 202 -5.22 12.77 5.01
N ALA A 203 -5.82 11.68 4.67
CA ALA A 203 -6.44 11.52 3.37
C ALA A 203 -7.93 11.86 3.41
N MET A 204 -8.54 12.10 2.26
CA MET A 204 -9.97 12.29 2.09
C MET A 204 -10.46 11.73 0.76
N GLY A 205 -11.73 11.38 0.69
CA GLY A 205 -12.36 10.81 -0.50
C GLY A 205 -12.20 9.29 -0.60
N ASN A 206 -12.37 8.74 -1.79
CA ASN A 206 -12.25 7.31 -2.06
C ASN A 206 -10.80 6.96 -2.40
N LEU A 207 -10.14 6.18 -1.55
CA LEU A 207 -8.71 5.86 -1.70
C LEU A 207 -8.45 4.44 -2.18
N LEU A 208 -9.29 3.48 -1.81
CA LEU A 208 -9.08 2.07 -2.15
C LEU A 208 -9.10 1.83 -3.66
N GLY A 209 -8.03 1.25 -4.17
CA GLY A 209 -7.84 1.03 -5.60
C GLY A 209 -7.38 2.26 -6.38
N HIS A 210 -7.08 3.36 -5.70
CA HIS A 210 -6.63 4.62 -6.29
C HIS A 210 -5.24 5.00 -5.75
N GLY A 211 -4.54 5.90 -6.44
CA GLY A 211 -3.19 6.31 -6.03
C GLY A 211 -2.82 7.71 -6.49
N VAL A 212 -1.80 8.27 -5.84
CA VAL A 212 -1.11 9.46 -6.37
C VAL A 212 -0.21 9.01 -7.52
N ARG A 213 -0.44 9.55 -8.72
CA ARG A 213 0.32 9.19 -9.91
C ARG A 213 1.35 10.25 -10.23
N ILE A 214 2.58 9.80 -10.41
CA ILE A 214 3.74 10.61 -10.78
C ILE A 214 4.21 10.06 -12.12
N GLY A 215 4.05 10.84 -13.21
CA GLY A 215 4.36 10.35 -14.55
C GLY A 215 3.27 9.43 -15.15
N LYS A 216 3.63 8.78 -16.25
CA LYS A 216 2.76 7.84 -16.99
C LYS A 216 3.52 6.53 -17.19
N PRO A 217 3.08 5.42 -16.59
CA PRO A 217 3.76 4.14 -16.75
C PRO A 217 3.65 3.64 -18.19
N VAL A 218 4.74 3.05 -18.70
CA VAL A 218 4.78 2.41 -20.01
C VAL A 218 4.94 0.91 -19.87
N SER A 219 6.14 0.43 -19.54
CA SER A 219 6.44 -1.00 -19.39
C SER A 219 6.81 -1.37 -17.96
N VAL A 220 7.16 -0.39 -17.15
CA VAL A 220 7.56 -0.56 -15.74
C VAL A 220 6.76 0.41 -14.88
N LEU A 221 6.31 -0.06 -13.72
CA LEU A 221 5.63 0.73 -12.71
C LEU A 221 6.32 0.53 -11.36
N ALA A 222 6.66 1.64 -10.69
CA ALA A 222 7.04 1.62 -9.28
C ALA A 222 5.84 1.99 -8.42
N ALA A 223 5.63 1.30 -7.31
CA ALA A 223 4.59 1.59 -6.34
C ALA A 223 5.14 1.58 -4.91
N GLY A 224 4.61 2.44 -4.06
CA GLY A 224 5.01 2.55 -2.65
C GLY A 224 4.00 3.32 -1.82
N GLU A 225 4.13 3.26 -0.50
CA GLU A 225 3.17 3.84 0.45
C GLU A 225 3.44 5.31 0.77
N GLY A 226 4.68 5.76 0.67
CA GLY A 226 5.09 7.11 1.07
C GLY A 226 5.24 8.06 -0.10
N LEU A 227 4.56 9.22 -0.07
CA LEU A 227 4.67 10.23 -1.11
C LEU A 227 6.12 10.67 -1.32
N GLU A 228 6.84 11.02 -0.25
CA GLU A 228 8.22 11.47 -0.32
C GLU A 228 9.16 10.38 -0.82
N THR A 229 8.92 9.13 -0.45
CA THR A 229 9.69 7.98 -0.94
C THR A 229 9.54 7.81 -2.45
N MET A 230 8.30 7.92 -2.95
CA MET A 230 8.04 7.81 -4.38
C MET A 230 8.57 9.01 -5.17
N LEU A 231 8.53 10.21 -4.60
CA LEU A 231 9.16 11.39 -5.20
C LEU A 231 10.69 11.26 -5.23
N SER A 232 11.31 10.68 -4.19
CA SER A 232 12.76 10.38 -4.18
C SER A 232 13.12 9.39 -5.28
N LEU A 233 12.32 8.34 -5.47
CA LEU A 233 12.53 7.36 -6.53
C LEU A 233 12.38 8.00 -7.93
N HIS A 234 11.37 8.83 -8.12
CA HIS A 234 11.15 9.57 -9.36
C HIS A 234 12.35 10.46 -9.73
N LEU A 235 12.96 11.14 -8.74
CA LEU A 235 14.16 11.96 -8.97
C LEU A 235 15.40 11.12 -9.23
N ALA A 236 15.56 9.99 -8.52
CA ALA A 236 16.71 9.10 -8.67
C ALA A 236 16.68 8.32 -10.00
N LEU A 237 15.51 8.05 -10.53
CA LEU A 237 15.27 7.28 -11.74
C LEU A 237 14.40 8.06 -12.74
N PRO A 238 14.88 9.17 -13.32
CA PRO A 238 14.08 10.06 -14.16
C PRO A 238 13.60 9.42 -15.48
N LYS A 239 14.12 8.24 -15.82
CA LYS A 239 13.66 7.44 -16.97
C LYS A 239 12.55 6.44 -16.61
N LEU A 240 12.27 6.23 -15.31
CA LEU A 240 11.06 5.57 -14.87
C LEU A 240 9.91 6.58 -14.91
N PRO A 241 8.85 6.27 -15.65
CA PRO A 241 7.70 7.17 -15.75
C PRO A 241 6.92 7.25 -14.45
#